data_b460e33bdf4ca826b34b1ef019add57b
#
_entry.id   b460e33bdf4ca826b34b1ef019add57b
#
_cell.length_a   1.000
_cell.length_b   1.000
_cell.length_c   1.000
_cell.angle_alpha   90.00
_cell.angle_beta   90.00
_cell.angle_gamma   90.00
#
_symmetry.space_group_name_H-M   'P 1'
#
loop_
_entity.id
_entity.type
_entity.pdbx_description
1 polymer ?
#
loop_
_entity_poly.entity_id
_entity_poly.type
_entity_poly.pdbx_seq_one_letter_code
_entity_poly.pdbx_strand_id
1 'polypeptide(L)'
;DEGATRRDFITHXSCEELVGISGIDDDGSLLDFDYQEVRVSQAIIDNARQVLLAVDSSKFGRNAVVRLGSIALVDRVFTDSAPSAAITRLLHSHKVQLDLV
;
A
#
# COMPACT_ATOMS: atom_id res chain seq x y z
N ASP A 1 -8.55 24.80 8.01
CA ASP A 1 -7.52 24.69 7.01
C ASP A 1 -7.25 23.23 6.66
N GLU A 2 -7.00 23.00 5.40
CA GLU A 2 -6.91 21.65 4.89
C GLU A 2 -5.80 20.85 5.56
N GLY A 3 -4.62 21.43 5.64
CA GLY A 3 -3.49 20.73 6.22
C GLY A 3 -3.68 20.46 7.70
N ALA A 4 -4.18 21.42 8.42
CA ALA A 4 -4.42 21.25 9.84
C ALA A 4 -5.50 20.22 10.08
N THR A 5 -6.57 20.27 9.29
CA THR A 5 -7.66 19.32 9.42
C THR A 5 -7.17 17.90 9.18
N ARG A 6 -6.37 17.72 8.14
CA ARG A 6 -5.84 16.43 7.82
C ARG A 6 -4.92 15.91 8.90
N ARG A 7 -4.06 16.78 9.40
CA ARG A 7 -3.16 16.40 10.47
C ARG A 7 -3.93 16.01 11.72
N ASP A 8 -4.97 16.78 12.05
CA ASP A 8 -5.79 16.46 13.21
C ASP A 8 -6.48 15.12 13.03
N PHE A 9 -6.99 14.88 11.83
CA PHE A 9 -7.64 13.61 11.56
C PHE A 9 -6.67 12.45 11.74
N ILE A 10 -5.48 12.57 11.18
CA ILE A 10 -4.48 11.52 11.31
C ILE A 10 -4.14 11.29 12.77
N THR A 11 -3.97 12.36 13.51
CA THR A 11 -3.61 12.27 14.92
C THR A 11 -4.70 11.60 15.74
N HIS A 12 -5.94 11.89 15.44
CA HIS A 12 -7.07 11.37 16.21
C HIS A 12 -7.71 10.12 15.62
N UNK A 13 -7.65 10.12 14.30
CA UNK A 13 -8.25 9.17 13.78
C UNK A 13 -7.51 8.13 14.10
N SER A 14 -7.32 7.35 13.65
CA SER A 14 -6.50 6.19 13.82
C SER A 14 -5.14 6.32 13.18
N CYS A 15 -4.88 7.35 12.45
CA CYS A 15 -3.64 7.52 11.68
C CYS A 15 -3.48 6.44 10.63
N GLU A 16 -4.58 5.90 10.17
CA GLU A 16 -4.57 4.93 9.08
C GLU A 16 -4.74 5.66 7.76
N GLU A 17 -3.95 5.25 6.77
CA GLU A 17 -4.06 5.82 5.44
C GLU A 17 -4.25 4.70 4.44
N LEU A 18 -5.21 4.86 3.56
CA LEU A 18 -5.51 3.89 2.52
C LEU A 18 -4.84 4.33 1.24
N VAL A 19 -4.04 3.46 0.66
CA VAL A 19 -3.24 3.77 -0.50
C VAL A 19 -3.60 2.82 -1.64
N GLY A 20 -3.68 3.37 -2.85
CA GLY A 20 -3.88 2.56 -4.03
C GLY A 20 -2.60 2.56 -4.87
N ILE A 21 -2.38 1.47 -5.59
CA ILE A 21 -1.21 1.36 -6.45
C ILE A 21 -1.58 0.67 -7.75
N SER A 22 -0.66 0.67 -8.69
CA SER A 22 -0.90 0.07 -10.00
C SER A 22 -0.39 -1.35 -10.12
N GLY A 23 0.57 -1.75 -9.28
CA GLY A 23 1.07 -3.11 -9.34
C GLY A 23 1.92 -3.47 -8.15
N ILE A 24 2.02 -4.76 -7.89
CA ILE A 24 2.91 -5.31 -6.87
C ILE A 24 3.76 -6.37 -7.54
N ASP A 25 5.06 -6.12 -7.60
CA ASP A 25 5.97 -7.07 -8.23
C ASP A 25 6.15 -8.29 -7.34
N ASP A 26 6.67 -9.35 -7.93
CA ASP A 26 6.87 -10.60 -7.19
C ASP A 26 7.88 -10.46 -6.07
N ASP A 27 8.74 -9.47 -6.13
CA ASP A 27 9.71 -9.24 -5.06
C ASP A 27 9.15 -8.34 -3.95
N GLY A 28 7.89 -7.97 -4.05
CA GLY A 28 7.25 -7.12 -3.06
C GLY A 28 7.36 -5.63 -3.31
N SER A 29 7.86 -5.24 -4.49
CA SER A 29 7.92 -3.82 -4.82
C SER A 29 6.53 -3.29 -5.14
N LEU A 30 6.19 -2.16 -4.55
CA LEU A 30 4.95 -1.45 -4.87
C LEU A 30 5.24 -0.51 -6.03
N LEU A 31 4.45 -0.60 -7.08
CA LEU A 31 4.75 0.08 -8.34
C LEU A 31 3.58 0.93 -8.81
N ASP A 32 3.91 1.99 -9.50
CA ASP A 32 2.91 2.85 -10.12
C ASP A 32 3.43 3.35 -11.45
N PHE A 33 2.55 3.94 -12.23
CA PHE A 33 2.93 4.49 -13.52
C PHE A 33 3.28 5.96 -13.48
N ASP A 34 2.81 6.66 -12.46
CA ASP A 34 2.91 8.11 -12.40
C ASP A 34 3.83 8.52 -11.27
N TYR A 35 4.93 9.17 -11.62
CA TYR A 35 5.91 9.61 -10.64
C TYR A 35 5.30 10.57 -9.61
N GLN A 36 4.41 11.45 -10.06
CA GLN A 36 3.76 12.39 -9.14
C GLN A 36 2.88 11.64 -8.14
N GLU A 37 2.17 10.63 -8.60
CA GLU A 37 1.36 9.81 -7.69
C GLU A 37 2.24 9.11 -6.67
N VAL A 38 3.39 8.63 -7.10
CA VAL A 38 4.32 7.97 -6.19
C VAL A 38 4.80 8.93 -5.11
N ARG A 39 5.12 10.15 -5.49
CA ARG A 39 5.58 11.13 -4.51
C ARG A 39 4.52 11.44 -3.47
N VAL A 40 3.28 11.57 -3.91
CA VAL A 40 2.17 11.83 -3.00
C VAL A 40 1.97 10.64 -2.07
N SER A 41 1.99 9.44 -2.62
CA SER A 41 1.80 8.24 -1.82
C SER A 41 2.93 8.06 -0.80
N GLN A 42 4.15 8.36 -1.19
CA GLN A 42 5.27 8.26 -0.26
C GLN A 42 5.12 9.22 0.91
N ALA A 43 4.65 10.43 0.62
CA ALA A 43 4.44 11.40 1.69
C ALA A 43 3.35 10.93 2.64
N ILE A 44 2.30 10.33 2.09
CA ILE A 44 1.21 9.79 2.92
C ILE A 44 1.72 8.67 3.80
N ILE A 45 2.48 7.75 3.22
CA ILE A 45 3.01 6.61 3.96
C ILE A 45 3.95 7.07 5.08
N ASP A 46 4.79 8.05 4.78
CA ASP A 46 5.74 8.54 5.77
C ASP A 46 5.07 9.15 6.99
N ASN A 47 3.84 9.63 6.82
CA ASN A 47 3.14 10.30 7.90
C ASN A 47 2.05 9.46 8.52
N ALA A 48 1.83 8.26 8.03
CA ALA A 48 0.77 7.40 8.54
C ALA A 48 1.30 6.50 9.63
N ARG A 49 0.49 6.28 10.65
CA ARG A 49 0.84 5.30 11.67
C ARG A 49 0.60 3.89 11.15
N GLN A 50 -0.42 3.73 10.34
CA GLN A 50 -0.75 2.43 9.77
C GLN A 50 -1.11 2.61 8.31
N VAL A 51 -0.51 1.78 7.46
CA VAL A 51 -0.71 1.88 6.02
C VAL A 51 -1.57 0.71 5.57
N LEU A 52 -2.69 1.03 4.92
CA LEU A 52 -3.62 0.05 4.37
C LEU A 52 -3.56 0.14 2.86
N LEU A 53 -3.43 -1.00 2.20
CA LEU A 53 -3.33 -1.05 0.76
C LEU A 53 -4.54 -1.79 0.19
N ALA A 54 -5.26 -1.13 -0.71
CA ALA A 54 -6.41 -1.75 -1.36
C ALA A 54 -6.06 -1.99 -2.83
N VAL A 55 -6.08 -3.25 -3.24
CA VAL A 55 -5.74 -3.62 -4.61
C VAL A 55 -6.67 -4.73 -5.06
N ASP A 56 -7.05 -4.72 -6.34
CA ASP A 56 -7.70 -5.91 -6.87
C ASP A 56 -6.63 -6.93 -7.27
N SER A 57 -7.06 -8.16 -7.43
CA SER A 57 -6.10 -9.24 -7.61
C SER A 57 -5.29 -9.11 -8.89
N SER A 58 -5.76 -8.32 -9.85
CA SER A 58 -5.02 -8.15 -11.10
C SER A 58 -3.73 -7.36 -10.92
N LYS A 59 -3.57 -6.70 -9.78
CA LYS A 59 -2.37 -5.90 -9.54
C LYS A 59 -1.18 -6.72 -9.08
N PHE A 60 -1.41 -7.93 -8.60
CA PHE A 60 -0.30 -8.76 -8.13
C PHE A 60 0.49 -9.30 -9.33
N GLY A 61 1.81 -9.19 -9.26
CA GLY A 61 2.68 -9.63 -10.34
C GLY A 61 2.72 -8.69 -11.52
N ARG A 62 2.10 -7.54 -11.40
CA ARG A 62 2.01 -6.61 -12.50
C ARG A 62 3.14 -5.60 -12.45
N ASN A 63 3.70 -5.30 -13.60
CA ASN A 63 4.80 -4.33 -13.69
C ASN A 63 4.29 -2.91 -13.89
N ALA A 64 5.05 -1.99 -13.36
CA ALA A 64 4.85 -0.59 -13.64
C ALA A 64 6.20 0.09 -13.56
N VAL A 65 6.27 1.35 -13.94
CA VAL A 65 7.55 1.99 -14.22
C VAL A 65 8.23 2.54 -12.97
N VAL A 66 7.45 3.06 -12.02
CA VAL A 66 8.01 3.79 -10.90
C VAL A 66 7.82 2.99 -9.61
N ARG A 67 8.91 2.80 -8.89
CA ARG A 67 8.85 2.07 -7.62
C ARG A 67 8.47 3.03 -6.50
N LEU A 68 7.40 2.69 -5.81
CA LEU A 68 6.94 3.47 -4.66
C LEU A 68 7.69 3.06 -3.39
N GLY A 69 7.90 1.78 -3.23
CA GLY A 69 8.54 1.25 -2.04
C GLY A 69 8.33 -0.24 -1.95
N SER A 70 8.48 -0.77 -0.75
CA SER A 70 8.37 -2.18 -0.50
C SER A 70 7.05 -2.51 0.18
N ILE A 71 6.57 -3.72 -0.04
CA ILE A 71 5.39 -4.23 0.66
C ILE A 71 5.60 -4.21 2.17
N ALA A 72 6.84 -4.20 2.62
CA ALA A 72 7.13 -4.13 4.04
C ALA A 72 6.65 -2.84 4.68
N LEU A 73 6.38 -1.81 3.88
CA LEU A 73 5.84 -0.55 4.39
C LEU A 73 4.36 -0.63 4.73
N VAL A 74 3.69 -1.69 4.28
CA VAL A 74 2.25 -1.83 4.40
C VAL A 74 1.92 -2.69 5.60
N ASP A 75 0.87 -2.32 6.31
CA ASP A 75 0.43 -3.10 7.48
C ASP A 75 -0.68 -4.08 7.11
N ARG A 76 -1.53 -3.71 6.17
CA ARG A 76 -2.66 -4.55 5.81
C ARG A 76 -3.02 -4.36 4.34
N VAL A 77 -3.30 -5.46 3.67
CA VAL A 77 -3.71 -5.46 2.27
C VAL A 77 -5.14 -5.97 2.16
N PHE A 78 -5.98 -5.22 1.46
CA PHE A 78 -7.34 -5.64 1.13
C PHE A 78 -7.39 -5.98 -0.35
N THR A 79 -7.87 -7.17 -0.68
CA THR A 79 -7.97 -7.57 -2.07
C THR A 79 -9.19 -8.44 -2.29
N ASP A 80 -9.58 -8.61 -3.56
CA ASP A 80 -10.79 -9.34 -3.90
C ASP A 80 -10.59 -10.86 -3.98
N SER A 81 -9.37 -11.32 -4.18
CA SER A 81 -9.10 -12.74 -4.16
C SER A 81 -7.65 -12.98 -3.78
N ALA A 82 -7.39 -14.19 -3.34
CA ALA A 82 -6.09 -14.52 -2.79
C ALA A 82 -5.00 -14.41 -3.85
N PRO A 83 -3.87 -13.79 -3.51
CA PRO A 83 -2.74 -13.75 -4.44
C PRO A 83 -2.06 -15.12 -4.51
N SER A 84 -1.04 -15.20 -5.37
CA SER A 84 -0.29 -16.43 -5.50
C SER A 84 0.36 -16.84 -4.19
N ALA A 85 0.78 -18.10 -4.12
CA ALA A 85 1.44 -18.59 -2.92
C ALA A 85 2.71 -17.80 -2.63
N ALA A 86 3.44 -17.41 -3.66
CA ALA A 86 4.67 -16.64 -3.47
C ALA A 86 4.39 -15.28 -2.85
N ILE A 87 3.36 -14.61 -3.33
CA ILE A 87 2.98 -13.30 -2.78
C ILE A 87 2.45 -13.46 -1.36
N THR A 88 1.66 -14.49 -1.13
CA THR A 88 1.12 -14.74 0.20
C THR A 88 2.24 -14.98 1.21
N ARG A 89 3.24 -15.76 0.83
CA ARG A 89 4.39 -16.00 1.70
C ARG A 89 5.15 -14.71 1.96
N LEU A 90 5.28 -13.87 0.93
CA LEU A 90 5.97 -12.61 1.08
C LEU A 90 5.25 -11.69 2.06
N LEU A 91 3.95 -11.60 1.95
CA LEU A 91 3.16 -10.82 2.90
C LEU A 91 3.34 -11.33 4.31
N HIS A 92 3.29 -12.65 4.46
CA HIS A 92 3.44 -13.26 5.77
C HIS A 92 4.82 -12.98 6.36
N SER A 93 5.85 -13.05 5.52
CA SER A 93 7.21 -12.84 6.02
C SER A 93 7.45 -11.42 6.48
N HIS A 94 6.72 -10.47 5.94
CA HIS A 94 6.81 -9.07 6.37
C HIS A 94 5.74 -8.71 7.38
N LYS A 95 4.98 -9.69 7.84
CA LYS A 95 3.92 -9.49 8.83
C LYS A 95 2.84 -8.53 8.34
N VAL A 96 2.55 -8.62 7.07
CA VAL A 96 1.49 -7.81 6.45
C VAL A 96 0.21 -8.64 6.48
N GLN A 97 -0.82 -8.08 7.06
CA GLN A 97 -2.10 -8.78 7.16
C GLN A 97 -2.83 -8.73 5.82
N LEU A 98 -3.41 -9.85 5.42
CA LEU A 98 -4.16 -9.97 4.18
C LEU A 98 -5.63 -10.19 4.48
N ASP A 99 -6.48 -9.33 3.93
CA ASP A 99 -7.92 -9.45 4.08
C ASP A 99 -8.58 -9.56 2.71
N LEU A 100 -9.41 -10.58 2.55
CA LEU A 100 -10.17 -10.75 1.32
C LEU A 100 -11.55 -10.12 1.49
N VAL A 101 -11.93 -9.31 0.53
CA VAL A 101 -13.22 -8.61 0.61
C VAL A 101 -14.11 -8.89 -0.57
#